data_73e234e85a075f143329237e8c30727e
#
_entry.id   73e234e85a075f143329237e8c30727e
#
_cell.length_a   1.000
_cell.length_b   1.000
_cell.length_c   1.000
_cell.angle_alpha   90.00
_cell.angle_beta   90.00
_cell.angle_gamma   90.00
#
_symmetry.space_group_name_H-M   'P 1'
#
loop_
_entity.id
_entity.type
_entity.pdbx_description
1 polymer ?
#
loop_
_entity_poly.entity_id
_entity_poly.type
_entity_poly.pdbx_seq_one_letter_code
_entity_poly.pdbx_strand_id
1 'polypeptide(L)'
;LSDNPLQFAANARIKLSMAEILDKEERKELFFGIKSLAMSFKTAAESILNDEYTKKNFYQKIILDNTVCEYKNLITITEGFEKDNERNS
;
A
#
# COMPACT_ATOMS: atom_id res chain seq x y z
N LEU A 1 7.64 -11.22 -11.04
CA LEU A 1 8.42 -11.01 -9.85
C LEU A 1 7.60 -10.31 -8.79
N SER A 2 7.46 -10.96 -7.68
CA SER A 2 6.75 -10.37 -6.54
C SER A 2 7.68 -9.38 -5.84
N ASP A 3 7.18 -8.18 -5.59
CA ASP A 3 7.89 -7.20 -4.79
C ASP A 3 7.96 -7.70 -3.35
N ASN A 4 9.10 -7.54 -2.73
CA ASN A 4 9.15 -7.78 -1.29
C ASN A 4 8.53 -6.57 -0.56
N PRO A 5 8.13 -6.73 0.71
CA PRO A 5 7.46 -5.64 1.43
C PRO A 5 8.28 -4.35 1.51
N LEU A 6 9.61 -4.45 1.49
CA LEU A 6 10.47 -3.26 1.57
C LEU A 6 10.43 -2.43 0.30
N GLN A 7 10.23 -3.05 -0.85
CA GLN A 7 10.23 -2.38 -2.15
C GLN A 7 8.82 -2.07 -2.65
N PHE A 8 7.84 -2.74 -2.11
CA PHE A 8 6.46 -2.62 -2.59
C PHE A 8 5.96 -1.18 -2.60
N ALA A 9 6.11 -0.47 -1.49
CA ALA A 9 5.58 0.89 -1.37
C ALA A 9 6.23 1.85 -2.36
N ALA A 10 7.55 1.77 -2.54
CA ALA A 10 8.26 2.61 -3.51
C ALA A 10 7.82 2.30 -4.93
N ASN A 11 7.73 1.02 -5.29
CA ASN A 11 7.32 0.60 -6.62
C ASN A 11 5.86 0.99 -6.89
N ALA A 12 4.99 0.86 -5.90
CA ALA A 12 3.59 1.25 -6.02
C ALA A 12 3.46 2.75 -6.31
N ARG A 13 4.22 3.58 -5.60
CA ARG A 13 4.18 5.04 -5.84
C ARG A 13 4.62 5.38 -7.25
N ILE A 14 5.65 4.71 -7.75
CA ILE A 14 6.11 4.93 -9.13
C ILE A 14 5.01 4.54 -10.13
N LYS A 15 4.42 3.37 -9.97
CA LYS A 15 3.36 2.90 -10.86
C LYS A 15 2.14 3.82 -10.82
N LEU A 16 1.75 4.28 -9.63
CA LEU A 16 0.62 5.19 -9.49
C LEU A 16 0.89 6.53 -10.17
N SER A 17 2.12 7.02 -10.08
CA SER A 17 2.48 8.29 -10.73
C SER A 17 2.45 8.20 -12.26
N MET A 18 2.50 7.01 -12.81
CA MET A 18 2.48 6.77 -14.25
C MET A 18 1.13 6.27 -14.76
N ALA A 19 0.11 6.25 -13.91
CA ALA A 19 -1.19 5.69 -14.25
C ALA A 19 -1.87 6.41 -15.42
N GLU A 20 -1.51 7.67 -15.66
CA GLU A 20 -2.09 8.47 -16.75
C GLU A 20 -1.85 7.86 -18.13
N ILE A 21 -0.76 7.12 -18.31
CA ILE A 21 -0.45 6.50 -19.60
C ILE A 21 -1.26 5.22 -19.86
N LEU A 22 -1.98 4.74 -18.88
CA LEU A 22 -2.80 3.54 -18.98
C LEU A 22 -4.22 3.91 -19.40
N ASP A 23 -4.94 2.97 -20.02
CA ASP A 23 -6.36 3.18 -20.26
C ASP A 23 -7.17 2.95 -18.98
N LYS A 24 -8.45 3.21 -19.03
CA LYS A 24 -9.33 3.16 -17.87
C LYS A 24 -9.35 1.77 -17.20
N GLU A 25 -9.43 0.72 -17.99
CA GLU A 25 -9.49 -0.64 -17.46
C GLU A 25 -8.14 -1.06 -16.86
N GLU A 26 -7.04 -0.69 -17.49
CA GLU A 26 -5.71 -0.95 -16.96
C GLU A 26 -5.49 -0.21 -15.64
N ARG A 27 -5.95 1.03 -15.55
CA ARG A 27 -5.89 1.79 -14.29
C ARG A 27 -6.68 1.10 -13.19
N LYS A 28 -7.87 0.62 -13.52
CA LYS A 28 -8.73 -0.07 -12.56
C LYS A 28 -8.03 -1.31 -11.98
N GLU A 29 -7.40 -2.10 -12.85
CA GLU A 29 -6.66 -3.28 -12.42
C GLU A 29 -5.44 -2.91 -11.57
N LEU A 30 -4.71 -1.88 -11.97
CA LEU A 30 -3.55 -1.41 -11.23
C LEU A 30 -3.95 -0.96 -9.81
N PHE A 31 -4.98 -0.14 -9.71
CA PHE A 31 -5.42 0.39 -8.41
C PHE A 31 -5.92 -0.72 -7.50
N PHE A 32 -6.71 -1.64 -8.04
CA PHE A 32 -7.21 -2.77 -7.26
C PHE A 32 -6.07 -3.64 -6.75
N GLY A 33 -5.10 -3.94 -7.60
CA GLY A 33 -3.93 -4.76 -7.24
C GLY A 33 -3.09 -4.12 -6.15
N ILE A 34 -2.78 -2.85 -6.28
CA ILE A 34 -1.98 -2.13 -5.29
C ILE A 34 -2.73 -2.04 -3.95
N LYS A 35 -4.01 -1.70 -4.00
CA LYS A 35 -4.81 -1.61 -2.77
C LYS A 35 -4.87 -2.95 -2.05
N SER A 36 -5.11 -4.03 -2.78
CA SER A 36 -5.20 -5.37 -2.19
C SER A 36 -3.89 -5.79 -1.52
N LEU A 37 -2.76 -5.55 -2.18
CA LEU A 37 -1.46 -5.88 -1.62
C LEU A 37 -1.14 -4.99 -0.41
N ALA A 38 -1.46 -3.70 -0.48
CA ALA A 38 -1.22 -2.79 0.63
C ALA A 38 -2.03 -3.19 1.86
N MET A 39 -3.29 -3.61 1.67
CA MET A 39 -4.13 -4.10 2.76
C MET A 39 -3.56 -5.38 3.38
N SER A 40 -3.07 -6.29 2.55
CA SER A 40 -2.47 -7.53 3.00
C SER A 40 -1.20 -7.29 3.81
N PHE A 41 -0.29 -6.44 3.31
CA PHE A 41 0.94 -6.10 4.02
C PHE A 41 0.66 -5.32 5.30
N LYS A 42 -0.33 -4.43 5.27
CA LYS A 42 -0.75 -3.68 6.46
C LYS A 42 -1.21 -4.63 7.57
N THR A 43 -2.05 -5.60 7.23
CA THR A 43 -2.55 -6.58 8.19
C THR A 43 -1.41 -7.41 8.77
N ALA A 44 -0.46 -7.83 7.92
CA ALA A 44 0.70 -8.58 8.39
C ALA A 44 1.55 -7.75 9.35
N ALA A 45 1.80 -6.48 9.04
CA ALA A 45 2.58 -5.58 9.90
C ALA A 45 1.87 -5.33 11.23
N GLU A 46 0.55 -5.15 11.21
CA GLU A 46 -0.24 -4.97 12.42
C GLU A 46 -0.19 -6.21 13.32
N SER A 47 -0.18 -7.40 12.72
CA SER A 47 -0.05 -8.64 13.46
C SER A 47 1.30 -8.70 14.20
N ILE A 48 2.38 -8.29 13.54
CA ILE A 48 3.70 -8.25 14.17
C ILE A 48 3.72 -7.21 15.30
N LEU A 49 3.10 -6.05 15.10
CA LEU A 49 2.99 -5.01 16.13
C LEU A 49 2.28 -5.49 17.39
N ASN A 50 1.33 -6.40 17.24
CA ASN A 50 0.58 -6.93 18.38
C ASN A 50 1.31 -8.07 19.10
N ASP A 51 2.45 -8.51 18.59
CA ASP A 51 3.25 -9.52 19.25
C ASP A 51 3.90 -8.96 20.52
N GLU A 52 3.90 -9.75 21.60
CA GLU A 52 4.45 -9.33 22.88
C GLU A 52 5.92 -8.93 22.81
N TYR A 53 6.71 -9.66 22.04
CA TYR A 53 8.13 -9.35 21.87
C TYR A 53 8.31 -7.99 21.21
N THR A 54 7.54 -7.72 20.14
CA THR A 54 7.62 -6.46 19.40
C THR A 54 7.20 -5.29 20.27
N LYS A 55 6.16 -5.44 21.08
CA LYS A 55 5.68 -4.39 21.97
C LYS A 55 6.76 -3.93 22.96
N LYS A 56 7.67 -4.82 23.33
CA LYS A 56 8.76 -4.53 24.26
C LYS A 56 9.99 -3.94 23.57
N ASN A 57 10.05 -4.01 22.25
CA ASN A 57 11.18 -3.50 21.49
C ASN A 57 10.83 -2.14 20.88
N PHE A 58 11.29 -1.08 21.54
CA PHE A 58 10.94 0.29 21.16
C PHE A 58 11.30 0.61 19.71
N TYR A 59 12.49 0.25 19.28
CA TYR A 59 12.96 0.59 17.92
C TYR A 59 12.17 -0.15 16.86
N GLN A 60 11.93 -1.42 17.07
CA GLN A 60 11.15 -2.24 16.13
C GLN A 60 9.72 -1.71 16.03
N LYS A 61 9.13 -1.34 17.15
CA LYS A 61 7.78 -0.79 17.20
C LYS A 61 7.67 0.48 16.36
N ILE A 62 8.63 1.39 16.51
CA ILE A 62 8.64 2.66 15.76
C ILE A 62 8.70 2.38 14.25
N ILE A 63 9.59 1.49 13.83
CA ILE A 63 9.73 1.14 12.41
C ILE A 63 8.44 0.55 11.86
N LEU A 64 7.82 -0.38 12.60
CA LEU A 64 6.58 -1.02 12.16
C LEU A 64 5.39 -0.07 12.15
N ASP A 65 5.31 0.85 13.12
CA ASP A 65 4.28 1.88 13.12
C ASP A 65 4.36 2.73 11.85
N ASN A 66 5.57 3.14 11.46
CA ASN A 66 5.79 3.88 10.22
C ASN A 66 5.40 3.06 8.99
N THR A 67 5.73 1.79 8.99
CA THR A 67 5.39 0.89 7.89
C THR A 67 3.88 0.78 7.72
N VAL A 68 3.14 0.62 8.81
CA VAL A 68 1.68 0.58 8.78
C VAL A 68 1.12 1.89 8.24
N CYS A 69 1.64 3.03 8.69
CA CYS A 69 1.21 4.34 8.21
C CYS A 69 1.44 4.48 6.70
N GLU A 70 2.55 3.98 6.20
CA GLU A 70 2.85 4.03 4.77
C GLU A 70 1.84 3.24 3.96
N TYR A 71 1.46 2.04 4.41
CA TYR A 71 0.44 1.25 3.72
C TYR A 71 -0.93 1.91 3.79
N LYS A 72 -1.29 2.51 4.93
CA LYS A 72 -2.54 3.27 5.04
C LYS A 72 -2.59 4.43 4.04
N ASN A 73 -1.49 5.13 3.89
CA ASN A 73 -1.40 6.24 2.93
C ASN A 73 -1.57 5.75 1.50
N LEU A 74 -0.95 4.61 1.14
CA LEU A 74 -1.12 4.03 -0.18
C LEU A 74 -2.57 3.64 -0.45
N ILE A 75 -3.24 3.05 0.52
CA ILE A 75 -4.64 2.68 0.41
C ILE A 75 -5.50 3.91 0.15
N THR A 76 -5.28 4.97 0.92
CA THR A 76 -6.03 6.22 0.79
C THR A 76 -5.83 6.84 -0.59
N ILE A 77 -4.60 6.92 -1.06
CA ILE A 77 -4.28 7.47 -2.38
C ILE A 77 -4.95 6.65 -3.47
N THR A 78 -4.83 5.33 -3.36
CA THR A 78 -5.36 4.41 -4.37
C THR A 78 -6.89 4.50 -4.44
N GLU A 79 -7.55 4.60 -3.28
CA GLU A 79 -9.01 4.76 -3.25
C GLU A 79 -9.45 6.07 -3.88
N GLY A 80 -8.69 7.14 -3.66
CA GLY A 80 -8.94 8.40 -4.33
C GLY A 80 -8.82 8.30 -5.84
N PHE A 81 -7.79 7.60 -6.30
CA PHE A 81 -7.59 7.37 -7.73
C PHE A 81 -8.67 6.50 -8.34
N GLU A 82 -9.15 5.50 -7.61
CA GLU A 82 -10.26 4.66 -8.05
C GLU A 82 -11.53 5.50 -8.28
N LYS A 83 -11.84 6.38 -7.33
CA LYS A 83 -13.00 7.25 -7.45
C LYS A 83 -12.89 8.18 -8.64
N ASP A 84 -11.72 8.76 -8.85
CA ASP A 84 -11.47 9.64 -9.97
C ASP A 84 -11.59 8.89 -11.30
N ASN A 85 -11.07 7.69 -11.36
CA ASN A 85 -11.12 6.86 -12.56
C ASN A 85 -12.56 6.49 -12.94
N GLU A 86 -13.41 6.21 -11.96
CA GLU A 86 -14.82 5.93 -12.20
C GLU A 86 -15.58 7.18 -12.69
N ARG A 87 -15.24 8.33 -12.11
CA ARG A 87 -15.90 9.60 -12.45
C ARG A 87 -15.59 10.05 -13.86
N ASN A 88 -14.43 9.73 -14.36
CA ASN A 88 -13.96 10.14 -15.69
C ASN A 88 -14.21 9.06 -16.75
N SER A 89 -15.33 8.40 -16.66
CA SER A 89 -15.71 7.38 -17.63
C SER A 89 -16.39 7.97 -18.87
#